data_5c71590e827930bc435e5a5cf0ea1e1d
#
_entry.id   5c71590e827930bc435e5a5cf0ea1e1d
#
_cell.length_a   1.000
_cell.length_b   1.000
_cell.length_c   1.000
_cell.angle_alpha   90.00
_cell.angle_beta   90.00
_cell.angle_gamma   90.00
#
_symmetry.space_group_name_H-M   'P 1'
#
loop_
_entity.id
_entity.type
_entity.pdbx_description
1 polymer ?
#
loop_
_entity_poly.entity_id
_entity_poly.type
_entity_poly.pdbx_seq_one_letter_code
_entity_poly.pdbx_strand_id
1 'polypeptide(L)'
;MDPHNLAIMAWDKTVLDLIVNGLRNSGLGVSAVKEADRVRVSVPALTEEKRVEFTKQVSEEVENCKNSIRKIRQDAMKEIEKEFSEKSISEDEKFKEKELIEEIVKDFIDQADKIGEEKKKELMTI
;
A
#
# COMPACT_ATOMS: atom_id res chain seq x y z
N MET A 1 4.07 13.05 -23.88
CA MET A 1 4.89 12.03 -23.22
C MET A 1 4.18 10.70 -23.37
N ASP A 2 4.89 9.68 -23.81
CA ASP A 2 4.37 8.32 -23.86
C ASP A 2 4.11 7.84 -22.42
N PRO A 3 2.92 7.32 -22.09
CA PRO A 3 2.58 6.92 -20.73
C PRO A 3 3.43 5.75 -20.20
N HIS A 4 4.17 5.08 -21.07
CA HIS A 4 5.06 3.98 -20.72
C HIS A 4 6.52 4.38 -20.50
N ASN A 5 6.87 5.65 -20.65
CA ASN A 5 8.23 6.13 -20.49
C ASN A 5 8.33 7.18 -19.37
N LEU A 6 9.28 6.94 -18.46
CA LEU A 6 9.64 7.86 -17.38
C LEU A 6 11.06 8.39 -17.62
N ALA A 7 11.31 9.63 -17.25
CA ALA A 7 12.65 10.20 -17.26
C ALA A 7 13.08 10.51 -15.81
N ILE A 8 14.18 9.92 -15.38
CA ILE A 8 14.79 10.20 -14.07
C ILE A 8 15.96 11.14 -14.30
N MET A 9 15.86 12.35 -13.77
CA MET A 9 16.92 13.34 -13.76
C MET A 9 17.57 13.36 -12.39
N ALA A 10 18.89 13.16 -12.34
CA ALA A 10 19.66 13.30 -11.13
C ALA A 10 20.38 14.65 -11.11
N TRP A 11 20.46 15.24 -9.91
CA TRP A 11 21.25 16.46 -9.71
C TRP A 11 22.73 16.23 -10.00
N ASP A 12 23.25 15.09 -9.56
CA ASP A 12 24.60 14.63 -9.87
C ASP A 12 24.56 13.59 -11.00
N LYS A 13 25.12 13.94 -12.15
CA LYS A 13 25.14 13.04 -13.32
C LYS A 13 26.03 11.82 -13.15
N THR A 14 26.94 11.83 -12.18
CA THR A 14 27.84 10.69 -11.92
C THR A 14 27.10 9.48 -11.36
N VAL A 15 25.92 9.68 -10.76
CA VAL A 15 25.11 8.59 -10.19
C VAL A 15 24.17 7.91 -11.19
N LEU A 16 24.10 8.40 -12.45
CA LEU A 16 23.18 7.84 -13.46
C LEU A 16 23.40 6.35 -13.71
N ASP A 17 24.64 5.90 -13.73
CA ASP A 17 24.98 4.48 -13.91
C ASP A 17 24.54 3.63 -12.71
N LEU A 18 24.64 4.17 -11.50
CA LEU A 18 24.17 3.50 -10.29
C LEU A 18 22.64 3.36 -10.31
N ILE A 19 21.93 4.38 -10.77
CA ILE A 19 20.46 4.35 -10.92
C ILE A 19 20.05 3.29 -11.94
N VAL A 20 20.72 3.22 -13.10
CA VAL A 20 20.44 2.19 -14.11
C VAL A 20 20.65 0.79 -13.55
N ASN A 21 21.77 0.56 -12.85
CA ASN A 21 22.08 -0.73 -12.26
C ASN A 21 21.08 -1.11 -11.14
N GLY A 22 20.73 -0.15 -10.30
CA GLY A 22 19.70 -0.34 -9.26
C GLY A 22 18.35 -0.75 -9.84
N LEU A 23 17.90 -0.09 -10.91
CA LEU A 23 16.65 -0.41 -11.58
C LEU A 23 16.67 -1.79 -12.28
N ARG A 24 17.79 -2.15 -12.90
CA ARG A 24 17.94 -3.48 -13.52
C ARG A 24 17.88 -4.61 -12.50
N ASN A 25 18.46 -4.39 -11.33
CA ASN A 25 18.52 -5.39 -10.25
C ASN A 25 17.28 -5.36 -9.33
N SER A 26 16.37 -4.41 -9.51
CA SER A 26 15.20 -4.24 -8.63
C SER A 26 14.12 -5.31 -8.79
N GLY A 27 14.14 -6.08 -9.87
CA GLY A 27 13.09 -7.06 -10.18
C GLY A 27 11.76 -6.45 -10.64
N LEU A 28 11.71 -5.12 -10.88
CA LEU A 28 10.50 -4.42 -11.31
C LEU A 28 10.08 -4.71 -12.76
N GLY A 29 10.93 -5.40 -13.53
CA GLY A 29 10.64 -5.72 -14.93
C GLY A 29 10.65 -4.50 -15.87
N VAL A 30 11.29 -3.40 -15.45
CA VAL A 30 11.44 -2.18 -16.26
C VAL A 30 12.76 -2.20 -17.02
N SER A 31 12.79 -1.51 -18.18
CA SER A 31 14.01 -1.27 -18.93
C SER A 31 14.57 0.11 -18.60
N ALA A 32 15.83 0.19 -18.19
CA ALA A 32 16.50 1.45 -17.86
C ALA A 32 17.69 1.68 -18.79
N VAL A 33 17.73 2.85 -19.44
CA VAL A 33 18.80 3.27 -20.36
C VAL A 33 19.29 4.63 -19.95
N LYS A 34 20.62 4.75 -19.79
CA LYS A 34 21.28 6.05 -19.56
C LYS A 34 21.25 6.86 -20.84
N GLU A 35 20.81 8.09 -20.74
CA GLU A 35 20.96 9.14 -21.74
C GLU A 35 21.98 10.17 -21.25
N ALA A 36 22.23 11.23 -22.01
CA ALA A 36 23.29 12.19 -21.71
C ALA A 36 23.12 12.88 -20.34
N ASP A 37 21.88 13.17 -19.93
CA ASP A 37 21.54 13.97 -18.76
C ASP A 37 20.50 13.31 -17.83
N ARG A 38 20.03 12.11 -18.19
CA ARG A 38 18.94 11.42 -17.51
C ARG A 38 19.00 9.91 -17.71
N VAL A 39 18.19 9.20 -16.95
CA VAL A 39 17.89 7.79 -17.20
C VAL A 39 16.47 7.69 -17.75
N ARG A 40 16.34 7.12 -18.94
CA ARG A 40 15.03 6.75 -19.49
C ARG A 40 14.64 5.38 -18.97
N VAL A 41 13.47 5.32 -18.37
CA VAL A 41 12.87 4.07 -17.87
C VAL A 41 11.66 3.75 -18.71
N SER A 42 11.66 2.60 -19.34
CA SER A 42 10.52 2.10 -20.10
C SER A 42 9.81 1.02 -19.31
N VAL A 43 8.51 1.23 -19.08
CA VAL A 43 7.63 0.29 -18.39
C VAL A 43 6.87 -0.48 -19.47
N PRO A 44 7.08 -1.80 -19.62
CA PRO A 44 6.36 -2.57 -20.63
C PRO A 44 4.87 -2.62 -20.30
N ALA A 45 4.05 -2.70 -21.32
CA ALA A 45 2.61 -2.92 -21.14
C ALA A 45 2.37 -4.22 -20.35
N LEU A 46 1.39 -4.20 -19.46
CA LEU A 46 1.03 -5.38 -18.68
C LEU A 46 0.43 -6.45 -19.58
N THR A 47 0.99 -7.65 -19.54
CA THR A 47 0.37 -8.83 -20.11
C THR A 47 -0.85 -9.24 -19.26
N GLU A 48 -1.77 -10.02 -19.83
CA GLU A 48 -2.93 -10.55 -19.10
C GLU A 48 -2.50 -11.36 -17.86
N GLU A 49 -1.46 -12.17 -18.00
CA GLU A 49 -0.87 -12.95 -16.90
C GLU A 49 -0.36 -12.04 -15.78
N LYS A 50 0.33 -10.95 -16.11
CA LYS A 50 0.80 -9.96 -15.13
C LYS A 50 -0.35 -9.20 -14.46
N ARG A 51 -1.41 -8.90 -15.19
CA ARG A 51 -2.63 -8.29 -14.61
C ARG A 51 -3.26 -9.20 -13.56
N VAL A 52 -3.38 -10.49 -13.85
CA VAL A 52 -3.90 -11.49 -12.91
C VAL A 52 -2.99 -11.61 -11.68
N GLU A 53 -1.68 -11.66 -11.88
CA GLU A 53 -0.69 -11.71 -10.79
C GLU A 53 -0.82 -10.49 -9.87
N PHE A 54 -0.85 -9.28 -10.42
CA PHE A 54 -1.01 -8.05 -9.63
C PHE A 54 -2.37 -7.95 -8.93
N THR A 55 -3.44 -8.41 -9.55
CA THR A 55 -4.75 -8.51 -8.90
C THR A 55 -4.71 -9.39 -7.65
N LYS A 56 -3.96 -10.48 -7.71
CA LYS A 56 -3.72 -11.37 -6.58
C LYS A 56 -2.93 -10.68 -5.46
N GLN A 57 -1.85 -9.99 -5.83
CA GLN A 57 -1.06 -9.19 -4.89
C GLN A 57 -1.90 -8.10 -4.21
N VAL A 58 -2.77 -7.41 -4.94
CA VAL A 58 -3.70 -6.44 -4.34
C VAL A 58 -4.58 -7.10 -3.29
N SER A 59 -5.12 -8.29 -3.56
CA SER A 59 -5.93 -9.04 -2.59
C SER A 59 -5.15 -9.39 -1.33
N GLU A 60 -3.92 -9.84 -1.47
CA GLU A 60 -3.02 -10.16 -0.35
C GLU A 60 -2.71 -8.92 0.48
N GLU A 61 -2.39 -7.79 -0.15
CA GLU A 61 -2.11 -6.53 0.56
C GLU A 61 -3.35 -5.98 1.28
N VAL A 62 -4.54 -6.10 0.71
CA VAL A 62 -5.80 -5.74 1.38
C VAL A 62 -6.01 -6.59 2.64
N GLU A 63 -5.80 -7.91 2.56
CA GLU A 63 -5.93 -8.78 3.74
C GLU A 63 -4.86 -8.48 4.79
N ASN A 64 -3.63 -8.21 4.40
CA ASN A 64 -2.57 -7.78 5.32
C ASN A 64 -2.93 -6.48 6.04
N CYS A 65 -3.47 -5.51 5.33
CA CYS A 65 -3.97 -4.26 5.90
C CYS A 65 -5.09 -4.51 6.90
N LYS A 66 -6.09 -5.31 6.53
CA LYS A 66 -7.22 -5.68 7.42
C LYS A 66 -6.76 -6.42 8.68
N ASN A 67 -5.76 -7.30 8.55
CA ASN A 67 -5.17 -7.99 9.69
C ASN A 67 -4.44 -7.02 10.63
N SER A 68 -3.75 -6.03 10.09
CA SER A 68 -3.12 -4.96 10.88
C SER A 68 -4.16 -4.13 11.64
N ILE A 69 -5.25 -3.77 10.98
CA ILE A 69 -6.38 -3.06 11.61
C ILE A 69 -6.98 -3.89 12.75
N ARG A 70 -7.20 -5.19 12.53
CA ARG A 70 -7.72 -6.10 13.57
C ARG A 70 -6.78 -6.22 14.77
N LYS A 71 -5.47 -6.22 14.53
CA LYS A 71 -4.48 -6.25 15.62
C LYS A 71 -4.53 -4.96 16.45
N ILE A 72 -4.56 -3.81 15.80
CA ILE A 72 -4.69 -2.50 16.48
C ILE A 72 -5.99 -2.45 17.29
N ARG A 73 -7.11 -2.94 16.72
CA ARG A 73 -8.37 -3.07 17.45
C ARG A 73 -8.23 -3.90 18.73
N GLN A 74 -7.59 -5.07 18.65
CA GLN A 74 -7.37 -5.91 19.82
C GLN A 74 -6.55 -5.20 20.90
N ASP A 75 -5.50 -4.49 20.49
CA ASP A 75 -4.65 -3.76 21.43
C ASP A 75 -5.40 -2.60 22.08
N ALA A 76 -6.21 -1.86 21.32
CA ALA A 76 -7.09 -0.81 21.85
C ALA A 76 -8.14 -1.36 22.83
N MET A 77 -8.76 -2.50 22.51
CA MET A 77 -9.72 -3.13 23.41
C MET A 77 -9.08 -3.58 24.73
N LYS A 78 -7.85 -4.08 24.70
CA LYS A 78 -7.10 -4.43 25.93
C LYS A 78 -6.78 -3.20 26.77
N GLU A 79 -6.43 -2.08 26.15
CA GLU A 79 -6.14 -0.85 26.88
C GLU A 79 -7.40 -0.33 27.59
N ILE A 80 -8.56 -0.34 26.93
CA ILE A 80 -9.85 0.03 27.55
C ILE A 80 -10.16 -0.88 28.76
N GLU A 81 -9.95 -2.19 28.64
CA GLU A 81 -10.17 -3.13 29.76
C GLU A 81 -9.21 -2.84 30.92
N LYS A 82 -7.98 -2.47 30.65
CA LYS A 82 -7.00 -2.09 31.66
C LYS A 82 -7.42 -0.82 32.37
N GLU A 83 -7.78 0.25 31.64
CA GLU A 83 -8.24 1.52 32.22
C GLU A 83 -9.49 1.31 33.10
N PHE A 84 -10.40 0.45 32.67
CA PHE A 84 -11.57 0.07 33.48
C PHE A 84 -11.17 -0.70 34.75
N SER A 85 -10.23 -1.64 34.66
CA SER A 85 -9.75 -2.38 35.83
C SER A 85 -9.02 -1.50 36.85
N GLU A 86 -8.33 -0.48 36.37
CA GLU A 86 -7.66 0.56 37.17
C GLU A 86 -8.64 1.62 37.70
N LYS A 87 -9.93 1.51 37.37
CA LYS A 87 -10.98 2.47 37.74
C LYS A 87 -10.76 3.89 37.19
N SER A 88 -10.02 4.00 36.10
CA SER A 88 -9.76 5.26 35.41
C SER A 88 -10.96 5.73 34.59
N ILE A 89 -11.79 4.79 34.13
CA ILE A 89 -13.02 5.05 33.38
C ILE A 89 -14.20 4.33 33.99
N SER A 90 -15.40 4.88 33.79
CA SER A 90 -16.67 4.28 34.20
C SER A 90 -17.11 3.16 33.22
N GLU A 91 -18.10 2.38 33.61
CA GLU A 91 -18.69 1.35 32.76
C GLU A 91 -19.32 1.95 31.49
N ASP A 92 -19.99 3.09 31.62
CA ASP A 92 -20.58 3.82 30.49
C ASP A 92 -19.51 4.35 29.52
N GLU A 93 -18.43 4.87 30.03
CA GLU A 93 -17.28 5.31 29.20
C GLU A 93 -16.65 4.13 28.48
N LYS A 94 -16.39 3.03 29.18
CA LYS A 94 -15.88 1.79 28.60
C LYS A 94 -16.75 1.33 27.42
N PHE A 95 -18.08 1.32 27.59
CA PHE A 95 -19.00 0.91 26.53
C PHE A 95 -18.93 1.85 25.33
N LYS A 96 -18.95 3.16 25.54
CA LYS A 96 -18.87 4.17 24.48
C LYS A 96 -17.54 4.09 23.71
N GLU A 97 -16.42 3.92 24.41
CA GLU A 97 -15.10 3.81 23.78
C GLU A 97 -15.00 2.56 22.91
N LYS A 98 -15.50 1.42 23.39
CA LYS A 98 -15.54 0.18 22.60
C LYS A 98 -16.41 0.33 21.36
N GLU A 99 -17.56 0.96 21.48
CA GLU A 99 -18.47 1.21 20.35
C GLU A 99 -17.82 2.12 19.32
N LEU A 100 -17.15 3.19 19.75
CA LEU A 100 -16.40 4.08 18.87
C LEU A 100 -15.27 3.36 18.12
N ILE A 101 -14.52 2.50 18.79
CA ILE A 101 -13.48 1.70 18.16
C ILE A 101 -14.06 0.79 17.08
N GLU A 102 -15.19 0.11 17.36
CA GLU A 102 -15.84 -0.76 16.37
C GLU A 102 -16.29 0.02 15.13
N GLU A 103 -16.84 1.22 15.29
CA GLU A 103 -17.21 2.09 14.17
C GLU A 103 -16.01 2.50 13.33
N ILE A 104 -14.92 2.94 13.97
CA ILE A 104 -13.68 3.35 13.30
C ILE A 104 -13.08 2.16 12.54
N VAL A 105 -13.00 0.99 13.17
CA VAL A 105 -12.44 -0.22 12.56
C VAL A 105 -13.26 -0.64 11.34
N LYS A 106 -14.58 -0.61 11.43
CA LYS A 106 -15.47 -0.92 10.31
C LYS A 106 -15.23 0.01 9.14
N ASP A 107 -15.13 1.32 9.40
CA ASP A 107 -14.90 2.32 8.36
C ASP A 107 -13.55 2.10 7.64
N PHE A 108 -12.48 1.86 8.38
CA PHE A 108 -11.17 1.59 7.78
C PHE A 108 -11.12 0.26 7.01
N ILE A 109 -11.81 -0.78 7.46
CA ILE A 109 -11.92 -2.05 6.72
C ILE A 109 -12.69 -1.82 5.40
N ASP A 110 -13.79 -1.10 5.44
CA ASP A 110 -14.58 -0.77 4.24
C ASP A 110 -13.76 0.07 3.24
N GLN A 111 -12.96 1.02 3.74
CA GLN A 111 -12.04 1.80 2.91
C GLN A 111 -10.96 0.93 2.25
N ALA A 112 -10.36 0.00 3.01
CA ALA A 112 -9.36 -0.93 2.48
C ALA A 112 -9.94 -1.81 1.37
N ASP A 113 -11.12 -2.36 1.57
CA ASP A 113 -11.82 -3.17 0.56
C ASP A 113 -12.14 -2.33 -0.69
N LYS A 114 -12.63 -1.11 -0.53
CA LYS A 114 -12.94 -0.20 -1.64
C LYS A 114 -11.70 0.13 -2.48
N ILE A 115 -10.61 0.51 -1.82
CA ILE A 115 -9.33 0.81 -2.50
C ILE A 115 -8.84 -0.42 -3.27
N GLY A 116 -8.93 -1.60 -2.68
CA GLY A 116 -8.54 -2.85 -3.32
C GLY A 116 -9.38 -3.15 -4.56
N GLU A 117 -10.69 -3.01 -4.49
CA GLU A 117 -11.58 -3.24 -5.64
C GLU A 117 -11.36 -2.21 -6.76
N GLU A 118 -11.16 -0.94 -6.42
CA GLU A 118 -10.84 0.10 -7.40
C GLU A 118 -9.50 -0.21 -8.11
N LYS A 119 -8.48 -0.64 -7.37
CA LYS A 119 -7.18 -1.00 -7.95
C LYS A 119 -7.23 -2.24 -8.83
N LYS A 120 -8.00 -3.25 -8.45
CA LYS A 120 -8.23 -4.43 -9.30
C LYS A 120 -8.89 -4.06 -10.63
N LYS A 121 -9.92 -3.20 -10.59
CA LYS A 121 -10.57 -2.71 -11.81
C LYS A 121 -9.60 -1.94 -12.70
N GLU A 122 -8.81 -1.04 -12.11
CA GLU A 122 -7.78 -0.30 -12.83
C GLU A 122 -6.80 -1.26 -13.53
N LEU A 123 -6.28 -2.26 -12.82
CA LEU A 123 -5.34 -3.25 -13.38
C LEU A 123 -5.93 -4.04 -14.55
N MET A 124 -7.22 -4.28 -14.55
CA MET A 124 -7.90 -5.03 -15.63
C MET A 124 -8.25 -4.17 -16.83
N THR A 125 -8.25 -2.85 -16.71
CA THR A 125 -8.65 -1.91 -17.77
C THR A 125 -7.50 -1.20 -18.47
N ILE A 126 -6.30 -1.25 -17.93
CA ILE A 126 -5.11 -0.57 -18.48
C ILE A 126 -4.58 -1.32 -19.72
#